data_71c057065effd459fc60a9de947e8f39
#
_entry.id   71c057065effd459fc60a9de947e8f39
#
_cell.length_a   1.000
_cell.length_b   1.000
_cell.length_c   1.000
_cell.angle_alpha   90.00
_cell.angle_beta   90.00
_cell.angle_gamma   90.00
#
_symmetry.space_group_name_H-M   'P 1'
#
loop_
_entity.id
_entity.type
_entity.pdbx_description
1 polymer ?
#
loop_
_entity_poly.entity_id
_entity_poly.type
_entity_poly.pdbx_seq_one_letter_code
_entity_poly.pdbx_strand_id
1 'polypeptide(L)'
;MLKLAEPPAPIRTTPMAPSERIAGARAVLCDLDGCLAESNVALPGAAALAKALGERLYIVSNNSTHDPIGLSQELALHGLVVPPHRIVLAGLVTVETIARRRPGARVLIAGSSVLRARARMLGLTPAARDVDIVLLARDTGFDYTRLETIVRELGAGAELFATNSDVSHPGRHGRLVPETGCLLAAVRACVPEAPCTVIGKPKPVLYEEALRRAGCSPSEAIMVGDNPATDISGALLLGMDAILVGRHPLAEAGGPSELIA
;
A
#
# COMPACT_ATOMS: atom_id res chain seq x y z
N MET A 1 9.40 -9.59 63.33
CA MET A 1 9.57 -9.96 61.92
C MET A 1 8.30 -9.63 61.16
N LEU A 2 8.25 -8.50 60.44
CA LEU A 2 7.13 -8.15 59.54
C LEU A 2 7.24 -9.04 58.31
N LYS A 3 6.16 -9.82 58.02
CA LYS A 3 6.01 -10.50 56.70
C LYS A 3 5.78 -9.44 55.66
N LEU A 4 6.72 -9.29 54.72
CA LEU A 4 6.54 -8.55 53.48
C LEU A 4 5.39 -9.24 52.71
N ALA A 5 4.36 -8.48 52.33
CA ALA A 5 3.31 -8.97 51.47
C ALA A 5 3.90 -9.35 50.10
N GLU A 6 3.51 -10.50 49.58
CA GLU A 6 3.87 -10.92 48.22
C GLU A 6 3.33 -9.90 47.20
N PRO A 7 4.13 -9.56 46.17
CA PRO A 7 3.66 -8.68 45.12
C PRO A 7 2.47 -9.34 44.40
N PRO A 8 1.44 -8.55 44.01
CA PRO A 8 0.30 -9.09 43.29
C PRO A 8 0.78 -9.78 42.00
N ALA A 9 0.22 -10.95 41.71
CA ALA A 9 0.51 -11.68 40.49
C ALA A 9 0.26 -10.78 39.26
N PRO A 10 1.14 -10.83 38.23
CA PRO A 10 0.93 -10.03 37.02
C PRO A 10 -0.43 -10.41 36.42
N ILE A 11 -1.26 -9.40 36.16
CA ILE A 11 -2.52 -9.57 35.44
C ILE A 11 -2.12 -10.04 34.03
N ARG A 12 -2.25 -11.33 33.78
CA ARG A 12 -2.16 -11.90 32.43
C ARG A 12 -3.44 -11.54 31.72
N THR A 13 -3.46 -10.40 31.05
CA THR A 13 -4.49 -10.13 30.04
C THR A 13 -4.18 -11.08 28.88
N THR A 14 -5.07 -12.05 28.64
CA THR A 14 -5.02 -12.85 27.41
C THR A 14 -5.09 -11.86 26.24
N PRO A 15 -4.17 -11.93 25.24
CA PRO A 15 -4.27 -11.06 24.07
C PRO A 15 -5.64 -11.24 23.44
N MET A 16 -6.31 -10.13 23.13
CA MET A 16 -7.60 -10.18 22.42
C MET A 16 -7.44 -10.91 21.09
N ALA A 17 -8.42 -11.76 20.74
CA ALA A 17 -8.42 -12.45 19.47
C ALA A 17 -8.46 -11.45 18.29
N PRO A 18 -7.89 -11.78 17.11
CA PRO A 18 -7.96 -10.94 15.93
C PRO A 18 -9.39 -10.48 15.58
N SER A 19 -10.38 -11.36 15.68
CA SER A 19 -11.79 -11.04 15.44
C SER A 19 -12.36 -10.01 16.42
N GLU A 20 -11.98 -10.08 17.69
CA GLU A 20 -12.41 -9.10 18.72
C GLU A 20 -11.79 -7.72 18.46
N ARG A 21 -10.48 -7.67 18.08
CA ARG A 21 -9.78 -6.42 17.74
C ARG A 21 -10.41 -5.76 16.51
N ILE A 22 -10.74 -6.55 15.49
CA ILE A 22 -11.44 -6.09 14.28
C ILE A 22 -12.86 -5.58 14.62
N ALA A 23 -13.58 -6.28 15.50
CA ALA A 23 -14.92 -5.88 15.91
C ALA A 23 -14.93 -4.49 16.58
N GLY A 24 -13.90 -4.17 17.36
CA GLY A 24 -13.75 -2.90 18.06
C GLY A 24 -13.27 -1.73 17.18
N ALA A 25 -12.72 -1.99 16.00
CA ALA A 25 -12.17 -0.94 15.15
C ALA A 25 -13.26 -0.18 14.36
N ARG A 26 -13.12 1.14 14.23
CA ARG A 26 -13.97 1.99 13.38
C ARG A 26 -13.67 1.80 11.89
N ALA A 27 -12.40 1.54 11.54
CA ALA A 27 -11.98 1.22 10.19
C ALA A 27 -11.00 0.04 10.20
N VAL A 28 -11.14 -0.84 9.21
CA VAL A 28 -10.24 -1.96 8.96
C VAL A 28 -9.56 -1.71 7.62
N LEU A 29 -8.29 -1.37 7.66
CA LEU A 29 -7.45 -1.20 6.50
C LEU A 29 -6.88 -2.57 6.13
N CYS A 30 -7.18 -3.06 4.96
CA CYS A 30 -6.65 -4.35 4.50
C CYS A 30 -5.70 -4.15 3.32
N ASP A 31 -4.58 -4.86 3.34
CA ASP A 31 -3.82 -5.05 2.12
C ASP A 31 -4.63 -5.87 1.11
N LEU A 32 -4.23 -5.82 -0.15
CA LEU A 32 -4.90 -6.54 -1.22
C LEU A 32 -4.16 -7.84 -1.55
N ASP A 33 -2.93 -7.73 -2.07
CA ASP A 33 -2.19 -8.87 -2.64
C ASP A 33 -1.57 -9.73 -1.54
N GLY A 34 -1.99 -10.99 -1.43
CA GLY A 34 -1.59 -11.91 -0.35
C GLY A 34 -2.49 -11.86 0.89
N CYS A 35 -3.35 -10.83 1.01
CA CYS A 35 -4.28 -10.65 2.13
C CYS A 35 -5.75 -10.91 1.73
N LEU A 36 -6.30 -10.13 0.80
CA LEU A 36 -7.69 -10.28 0.32
C LEU A 36 -7.77 -10.96 -1.05
N ALA A 37 -6.75 -10.85 -1.88
CA ALA A 37 -6.72 -11.39 -3.23
C ALA A 37 -5.33 -11.87 -3.62
N GLU A 38 -5.25 -12.75 -4.62
CA GLU A 38 -4.03 -13.10 -5.35
C GLU A 38 -4.29 -12.89 -6.84
N SER A 39 -3.50 -11.99 -7.48
CA SER A 39 -3.70 -11.60 -8.88
C SER A 39 -5.15 -11.16 -9.17
N ASN A 40 -5.73 -10.35 -8.30
CA ASN A 40 -7.12 -9.84 -8.32
C ASN A 40 -8.22 -10.92 -8.15
N VAL A 41 -7.88 -12.16 -7.88
CA VAL A 41 -8.84 -13.22 -7.53
C VAL A 41 -8.98 -13.27 -6.01
N ALA A 42 -10.22 -13.12 -5.51
CA ALA A 42 -10.49 -13.11 -4.07
C ALA A 42 -10.03 -14.41 -3.39
N LEU A 43 -9.32 -14.27 -2.27
CA LEU A 43 -8.93 -15.40 -1.42
C LEU A 43 -10.14 -15.98 -0.67
N PRO A 44 -10.09 -17.26 -0.26
CA PRO A 44 -11.14 -17.87 0.56
C PRO A 44 -11.47 -17.01 1.78
N GLY A 45 -12.76 -16.71 1.97
CA GLY A 45 -13.24 -15.88 3.07
C GLY A 45 -13.21 -14.36 2.83
N ALA A 46 -12.47 -13.86 1.83
CA ALA A 46 -12.35 -12.40 1.59
C ALA A 46 -13.69 -11.73 1.30
N ALA A 47 -14.55 -12.37 0.51
CA ALA A 47 -15.90 -11.86 0.23
C ALA A 47 -16.79 -11.83 1.49
N ALA A 48 -16.70 -12.85 2.35
CA ALA A 48 -17.41 -12.91 3.63
C ALA A 48 -16.90 -11.83 4.58
N LEU A 49 -15.58 -11.66 4.69
CA LEU A 49 -14.96 -10.60 5.48
C LEU A 49 -15.40 -9.21 5.00
N ALA A 50 -15.36 -8.96 3.69
CA ALA A 50 -15.80 -7.68 3.12
C ALA A 50 -17.28 -7.39 3.44
N LYS A 51 -18.15 -8.40 3.35
CA LYS A 51 -19.57 -8.29 3.72
C LYS A 51 -19.76 -8.01 5.21
N ALA A 52 -19.01 -8.69 6.08
CA ALA A 52 -19.08 -8.50 7.53
C ALA A 52 -18.59 -7.12 7.98
N LEU A 53 -17.51 -6.63 7.37
CA LEU A 53 -16.94 -5.32 7.66
C LEU A 53 -17.77 -4.17 7.07
N GLY A 54 -18.40 -4.40 5.91
CA GLY A 54 -19.27 -3.42 5.26
C GLY A 54 -18.54 -2.09 5.02
N GLU A 55 -19.07 -1.02 5.62
CA GLU A 55 -18.52 0.33 5.45
C GLU A 55 -17.18 0.58 6.13
N ARG A 56 -16.77 -0.28 7.03
CA ARG A 56 -15.51 -0.19 7.76
C ARG A 56 -14.30 -0.69 6.96
N LEU A 57 -14.51 -1.45 5.87
CA LEU A 57 -13.42 -1.98 5.06
C LEU A 57 -12.83 -0.93 4.12
N TYR A 58 -11.51 -0.78 4.15
CA TYR A 58 -10.71 -0.01 3.20
C TYR A 58 -9.59 -0.89 2.66
N ILE A 59 -9.41 -0.91 1.33
CA ILE A 59 -8.24 -1.54 0.70
C ILE A 59 -7.12 -0.51 0.61
N VAL A 60 -5.92 -0.89 1.10
CA VAL A 60 -4.71 -0.05 1.08
C VAL A 60 -3.57 -0.84 0.43
N SER A 61 -3.31 -0.59 -0.85
CA SER A 61 -2.37 -1.38 -1.63
C SER A 61 -1.26 -0.55 -2.28
N ASN A 62 -0.04 -1.13 -2.35
CA ASN A 62 1.10 -0.59 -3.11
C ASN A 62 0.92 -0.66 -4.63
N ASN A 63 -0.23 -1.10 -5.12
CA ASN A 63 -0.56 -1.17 -6.54
C ASN A 63 -0.42 0.21 -7.21
N SER A 64 0.20 0.22 -8.39
CA SER A 64 0.44 1.42 -9.19
C SER A 64 0.00 1.27 -10.66
N THR A 65 -0.75 0.22 -10.97
CA THR A 65 -1.18 -0.09 -12.35
C THR A 65 -2.66 0.11 -12.59
N HIS A 66 -3.48 0.07 -11.54
CA HIS A 66 -4.94 0.21 -11.61
C HIS A 66 -5.42 1.58 -11.16
N ASP A 67 -6.63 1.92 -11.57
CA ASP A 67 -7.46 2.93 -10.90
C ASP A 67 -8.49 2.23 -9.99
N PRO A 68 -9.04 2.92 -8.97
CA PRO A 68 -9.96 2.31 -8.02
C PRO A 68 -11.27 1.82 -8.64
N ILE A 69 -11.73 2.41 -9.76
CA ILE A 69 -12.98 2.01 -10.43
C ILE A 69 -12.75 0.67 -11.13
N GLY A 70 -11.70 0.58 -11.96
CA GLY A 70 -11.35 -0.66 -12.66
C GLY A 70 -11.05 -1.80 -11.68
N LEU A 71 -10.27 -1.53 -10.62
CA LEU A 71 -9.97 -2.54 -9.62
C LEU A 71 -11.22 -3.00 -8.86
N SER A 72 -12.12 -2.08 -8.47
CA SER A 72 -13.38 -2.43 -7.83
C SER A 72 -14.24 -3.35 -8.71
N GLN A 73 -14.29 -3.09 -10.02
CA GLN A 73 -15.03 -3.92 -10.99
C GLN A 73 -14.39 -5.32 -11.12
N GLU A 74 -13.07 -5.41 -11.23
CA GLU A 74 -12.36 -6.70 -11.30
C GLU A 74 -12.58 -7.53 -10.03
N LEU A 75 -12.42 -6.94 -8.85
CA LEU A 75 -12.62 -7.64 -7.59
C LEU A 75 -14.07 -8.13 -7.43
N ALA A 76 -15.05 -7.35 -7.89
CA ALA A 76 -16.45 -7.72 -7.85
C ALA A 76 -16.78 -8.95 -8.71
N LEU A 77 -16.07 -9.18 -9.83
CA LEU A 77 -16.20 -10.40 -10.65
C LEU A 77 -15.83 -11.67 -9.86
N HIS A 78 -15.02 -11.52 -8.82
CA HIS A 78 -14.58 -12.59 -7.93
C HIS A 78 -15.27 -12.55 -6.55
N GLY A 79 -16.39 -11.81 -6.43
CA GLY A 79 -17.20 -11.74 -5.22
C GLY A 79 -16.69 -10.77 -4.14
N LEU A 80 -15.56 -10.10 -4.35
CA LEU A 80 -15.03 -9.11 -3.42
C LEU A 80 -15.55 -7.71 -3.79
N VAL A 81 -16.65 -7.31 -3.18
CA VAL A 81 -17.33 -6.03 -3.48
C VAL A 81 -16.84 -4.95 -2.54
N VAL A 82 -16.01 -4.03 -3.05
CA VAL A 82 -15.50 -2.86 -2.32
C VAL A 82 -15.68 -1.61 -3.20
N PRO A 83 -16.37 -0.56 -2.73
CA PRO A 83 -16.59 0.65 -3.52
C PRO A 83 -15.27 1.37 -3.84
N PRO A 84 -15.14 2.01 -5.01
CA PRO A 84 -13.90 2.66 -5.44
C PRO A 84 -13.34 3.70 -4.45
N HIS A 85 -14.20 4.43 -3.76
CA HIS A 85 -13.77 5.46 -2.78
C HIS A 85 -13.10 4.88 -1.53
N ARG A 86 -13.24 3.57 -1.28
CA ARG A 86 -12.57 2.83 -0.19
C ARG A 86 -11.34 2.04 -0.66
N ILE A 87 -10.92 2.26 -1.89
CA ILE A 87 -9.70 1.66 -2.45
C ILE A 87 -8.64 2.75 -2.55
N VAL A 88 -7.54 2.59 -1.81
CA VAL A 88 -6.42 3.53 -1.73
C VAL A 88 -5.20 2.88 -2.37
N LEU A 89 -4.73 3.42 -3.49
CA LEU A 89 -3.67 2.85 -4.31
C LEU A 89 -2.46 3.78 -4.34
N ALA A 90 -1.27 3.23 -4.06
CA ALA A 90 -0.02 4.00 -3.99
C ALA A 90 0.25 4.80 -5.26
N GLY A 91 -0.03 4.24 -6.44
CA GLY A 91 0.16 4.93 -7.71
C GLY A 91 -0.59 6.25 -7.79
N LEU A 92 -1.89 6.24 -7.48
CA LEU A 92 -2.72 7.45 -7.56
C LEU A 92 -2.41 8.44 -6.46
N VAL A 93 -2.20 7.96 -5.22
CA VAL A 93 -1.82 8.82 -4.09
C VAL A 93 -0.49 9.51 -4.35
N THR A 94 0.45 8.86 -5.07
CA THR A 94 1.72 9.50 -5.48
C THR A 94 1.45 10.65 -6.46
N VAL A 95 0.64 10.42 -7.50
CA VAL A 95 0.29 11.48 -8.47
C VAL A 95 -0.41 12.64 -7.77
N GLU A 96 -1.35 12.36 -6.88
CA GLU A 96 -2.07 13.37 -6.09
C GLU A 96 -1.14 14.15 -5.16
N THR A 97 -0.15 13.47 -4.56
CA THR A 97 0.86 14.11 -3.70
C THR A 97 1.76 15.02 -4.51
N ILE A 98 2.19 14.61 -5.70
CA ILE A 98 2.97 15.45 -6.63
C ILE A 98 2.16 16.69 -7.02
N ALA A 99 0.90 16.51 -7.43
CA ALA A 99 0.05 17.64 -7.85
C ALA A 99 -0.17 18.67 -6.75
N ARG A 100 -0.30 18.22 -5.48
CA ARG A 100 -0.41 19.12 -4.33
C ARG A 100 0.90 19.85 -4.01
N ARG A 101 2.06 19.17 -4.11
CA ARG A 101 3.37 19.76 -3.77
C ARG A 101 3.93 20.64 -4.87
N ARG A 102 3.70 20.29 -6.12
CA ARG A 102 4.25 20.94 -7.32
C ARG A 102 3.16 21.11 -8.39
N PRO A 103 2.17 22.01 -8.17
CA PRO A 103 1.11 22.27 -9.15
C PRO A 103 1.69 22.66 -10.51
N GLY A 104 1.17 22.09 -11.59
CA GLY A 104 1.60 22.36 -12.95
C GLY A 104 2.92 21.70 -13.38
N ALA A 105 3.60 20.96 -12.50
CA ALA A 105 4.90 20.35 -12.79
C ALA A 105 4.89 19.47 -14.05
N ARG A 106 6.01 19.49 -14.76
CA ARG A 106 6.31 18.57 -15.87
C ARG A 106 6.82 17.25 -15.28
N VAL A 107 6.17 16.14 -15.59
CA VAL A 107 6.45 14.86 -14.94
C VAL A 107 6.76 13.76 -15.97
N LEU A 108 7.95 13.17 -15.88
CA LEU A 108 8.28 11.93 -16.56
C LEU A 108 7.66 10.77 -15.76
N ILE A 109 6.67 10.09 -16.32
CA ILE A 109 5.99 8.97 -15.66
C ILE A 109 6.47 7.65 -16.28
N ALA A 110 7.33 6.94 -15.58
CA ALA A 110 7.67 5.55 -15.83
C ALA A 110 6.64 4.68 -15.10
N GLY A 111 5.58 4.28 -15.79
CA GLY A 111 4.44 3.58 -15.21
C GLY A 111 3.27 3.43 -16.17
N SER A 112 2.10 3.10 -15.63
CA SER A 112 0.88 2.81 -16.39
C SER A 112 0.27 4.05 -17.08
N SER A 113 -0.60 3.81 -18.07
CA SER A 113 -1.40 4.88 -18.70
C SER A 113 -2.38 5.53 -17.73
N VAL A 114 -2.83 4.80 -16.72
CA VAL A 114 -3.71 5.27 -15.64
C VAL A 114 -3.06 6.44 -14.89
N LEU A 115 -1.78 6.32 -14.52
CA LEU A 115 -1.06 7.39 -13.82
C LEU A 115 -0.90 8.64 -14.69
N ARG A 116 -0.62 8.44 -15.99
CA ARG A 116 -0.54 9.57 -16.95
C ARG A 116 -1.88 10.28 -17.14
N ALA A 117 -2.97 9.53 -17.21
CA ALA A 117 -4.31 10.11 -17.28
C ALA A 117 -4.64 10.90 -16.01
N ARG A 118 -4.39 10.33 -14.82
CA ARG A 118 -4.62 10.99 -13.53
C ARG A 118 -3.78 12.28 -13.40
N ALA A 119 -2.52 12.24 -13.82
CA ALA A 119 -1.64 13.41 -13.82
C ALA A 119 -2.22 14.58 -14.63
N ARG A 120 -2.69 14.30 -15.85
CA ARG A 120 -3.35 15.35 -16.68
C ARG A 120 -4.61 15.91 -16.03
N MET A 121 -5.44 15.04 -15.44
CA MET A 121 -6.67 15.47 -14.74
C MET A 121 -6.38 16.39 -13.54
N LEU A 122 -5.21 16.25 -12.93
CA LEU A 122 -4.77 17.06 -11.78
C LEU A 122 -3.90 18.27 -12.19
N GLY A 123 -3.84 18.57 -13.50
CA GLY A 123 -3.10 19.73 -14.01
C GLY A 123 -1.59 19.55 -14.10
N LEU A 124 -1.08 18.34 -13.92
CA LEU A 124 0.32 18.02 -14.20
C LEU A 124 0.53 17.83 -15.71
N THR A 125 1.75 18.05 -16.19
CA THR A 125 2.12 17.90 -17.60
C THR A 125 3.00 16.65 -17.79
N PRO A 126 2.46 15.49 -18.17
CA PRO A 126 3.29 14.34 -18.52
C PRO A 126 4.20 14.68 -19.72
N ALA A 127 5.51 14.52 -19.55
CA ALA A 127 6.51 14.86 -20.54
C ALA A 127 7.62 13.77 -20.57
N ALA A 128 8.36 13.72 -21.69
CA ALA A 128 9.45 12.77 -21.86
C ALA A 128 10.83 13.38 -21.56
N ARG A 129 10.93 14.73 -21.54
CA ARG A 129 12.18 15.48 -21.34
C ARG A 129 11.90 16.82 -20.68
N ASP A 130 12.97 17.39 -20.12
CA ASP A 130 12.94 18.72 -19.47
C ASP A 130 11.88 18.72 -18.39
N VAL A 131 11.95 17.76 -17.46
CA VAL A 131 10.94 17.53 -16.44
C VAL A 131 11.41 18.04 -15.06
N ASP A 132 10.44 18.45 -14.25
CA ASP A 132 10.67 18.82 -12.85
C ASP A 132 10.75 17.58 -11.96
N ILE A 133 10.03 16.53 -12.35
CA ILE A 133 9.84 15.31 -11.53
C ILE A 133 9.91 14.07 -12.41
N VAL A 134 10.59 13.05 -11.89
CA VAL A 134 10.50 11.66 -12.34
C VAL A 134 9.60 10.90 -11.36
N LEU A 135 8.49 10.34 -11.85
CA LEU A 135 7.64 9.40 -11.12
C LEU A 135 7.92 7.98 -11.60
N LEU A 136 8.49 7.17 -10.71
CA LEU A 136 8.75 5.76 -10.93
C LEU A 136 7.65 4.91 -10.30
N ALA A 137 7.04 4.06 -11.11
CA ALA A 137 6.00 3.10 -10.74
C ALA A 137 6.30 1.76 -11.41
N ARG A 138 5.47 0.74 -11.21
CA ARG A 138 5.58 -0.48 -11.99
C ARG A 138 5.34 -0.18 -13.46
N ASP A 139 6.40 -0.27 -14.25
CA ASP A 139 6.39 -0.06 -15.70
C ASP A 139 6.79 -1.35 -16.42
N THR A 140 5.80 -2.05 -16.99
CA THR A 140 6.04 -3.30 -17.74
C THR A 140 6.72 -3.09 -19.07
N GLY A 141 6.81 -1.85 -19.55
CA GLY A 141 7.56 -1.45 -20.75
C GLY A 141 8.91 -0.80 -20.43
N PHE A 142 9.42 -0.98 -19.19
CA PHE A 142 10.72 -0.43 -18.80
C PHE A 142 11.86 -1.09 -19.58
N ASP A 143 12.63 -0.27 -20.27
CA ASP A 143 13.76 -0.68 -21.06
C ASP A 143 15.00 0.19 -20.77
N TYR A 144 16.11 -0.11 -21.45
CA TYR A 144 17.36 0.64 -21.30
C TYR A 144 17.18 2.13 -21.66
N THR A 145 16.44 2.43 -22.73
CA THR A 145 16.18 3.82 -23.16
C THR A 145 15.40 4.61 -22.11
N ARG A 146 14.46 3.95 -21.44
CA ARG A 146 13.71 4.53 -20.31
C ARG A 146 14.63 4.81 -19.14
N LEU A 147 15.52 3.86 -18.78
CA LEU A 147 16.51 4.04 -17.72
C LEU A 147 17.44 5.21 -18.04
N GLU A 148 18.00 5.28 -19.25
CA GLU A 148 18.87 6.36 -19.70
C GLU A 148 18.18 7.73 -19.62
N THR A 149 16.91 7.79 -20.02
CA THR A 149 16.11 9.02 -19.94
C THR A 149 15.93 9.47 -18.48
N ILE A 150 15.56 8.55 -17.58
CA ILE A 150 15.40 8.84 -16.15
C ILE A 150 16.70 9.35 -15.54
N VAL A 151 17.81 8.66 -15.78
CA VAL A 151 19.14 9.04 -15.26
C VAL A 151 19.54 10.43 -15.74
N ARG A 152 19.29 10.77 -17.00
CA ARG A 152 19.57 12.09 -17.56
C ARG A 152 18.73 13.18 -16.87
N GLU A 153 17.42 12.98 -16.70
CA GLU A 153 16.54 13.98 -16.07
C GLU A 153 16.91 14.17 -14.59
N LEU A 154 17.24 13.09 -13.87
CA LEU A 154 17.71 13.18 -12.48
C LEU A 154 19.06 13.90 -12.38
N GLY A 155 19.98 13.64 -13.32
CA GLY A 155 21.26 14.35 -13.43
C GLY A 155 21.09 15.83 -13.77
N ALA A 156 20.00 16.21 -14.42
CA ALA A 156 19.61 17.59 -14.67
C ALA A 156 18.89 18.26 -13.48
N GLY A 157 18.64 17.55 -12.37
CA GLY A 157 18.07 18.10 -11.14
C GLY A 157 16.58 17.80 -10.92
N ALA A 158 15.97 16.92 -11.71
CA ALA A 158 14.58 16.48 -11.47
C ALA A 158 14.46 15.72 -10.13
N GLU A 159 13.34 15.93 -9.41
CA GLU A 159 13.03 15.20 -8.18
C GLU A 159 12.58 13.77 -8.50
N LEU A 160 13.01 12.78 -7.70
CA LEU A 160 12.55 11.40 -7.85
C LEU A 160 11.45 11.04 -6.86
N PHE A 161 10.31 10.60 -7.38
CA PHE A 161 9.23 9.97 -6.63
C PHE A 161 9.11 8.51 -7.04
N ALA A 162 8.86 7.62 -6.07
CA ALA A 162 8.53 6.22 -6.32
C ALA A 162 7.20 5.87 -5.64
N THR A 163 6.37 5.09 -6.33
CA THR A 163 5.07 4.68 -5.78
C THR A 163 5.20 3.75 -4.59
N ASN A 164 6.18 2.85 -4.62
CA ASN A 164 6.51 1.92 -3.54
C ASN A 164 7.97 1.44 -3.69
N SER A 165 8.46 0.68 -2.72
CA SER A 165 9.80 0.09 -2.72
C SER A 165 9.80 -1.43 -2.82
N ASP A 166 8.67 -2.06 -3.09
CA ASP A 166 8.55 -3.51 -3.23
C ASP A 166 9.40 -3.99 -4.40
N VAL A 167 10.26 -4.97 -4.16
CA VAL A 167 11.15 -5.52 -5.20
C VAL A 167 10.38 -6.46 -6.12
N SER A 168 9.47 -7.24 -5.54
CA SER A 168 8.63 -8.20 -6.25
C SER A 168 7.38 -8.52 -5.44
N HIS A 169 6.37 -9.10 -6.10
CA HIS A 169 5.24 -9.73 -5.43
C HIS A 169 5.01 -11.15 -5.96
N PRO A 170 4.32 -12.03 -5.20
CA PRO A 170 3.89 -13.33 -5.69
C PRO A 170 2.88 -13.19 -6.83
N GLY A 171 3.19 -13.76 -7.97
CA GLY A 171 2.24 -13.92 -9.09
C GLY A 171 1.67 -15.33 -9.11
N ARG A 172 0.79 -15.60 -10.07
CA ARG A 172 0.16 -16.91 -10.25
C ARG A 172 1.19 -18.03 -10.26
N HIS A 173 0.86 -19.15 -9.62
CA HIS A 173 1.71 -20.36 -9.52
C HIS A 173 3.07 -20.09 -8.84
N GLY A 174 3.15 -19.15 -7.90
CA GLY A 174 4.38 -18.86 -7.13
C GLY A 174 5.48 -18.17 -7.93
N ARG A 175 5.20 -17.64 -9.13
CA ARG A 175 6.17 -16.88 -9.92
C ARG A 175 6.41 -15.53 -9.26
N LEU A 176 7.67 -15.11 -9.16
CA LEU A 176 7.99 -13.75 -8.73
C LEU A 176 7.72 -12.77 -9.88
N VAL A 177 6.95 -11.73 -9.58
CA VAL A 177 6.68 -10.62 -10.51
C VAL A 177 7.46 -9.41 -10.04
N PRO A 178 8.34 -8.82 -10.89
CA PRO A 178 9.09 -7.62 -10.54
C PRO A 178 8.17 -6.43 -10.28
N GLU A 179 8.54 -5.62 -9.27
CA GLU A 179 7.83 -4.43 -8.84
C GLU A 179 8.66 -3.15 -8.95
N THR A 180 8.11 -2.02 -8.54
CA THR A 180 8.74 -0.69 -8.61
C THR A 180 10.13 -0.66 -7.97
N GLY A 181 10.33 -1.38 -6.86
CA GLY A 181 11.60 -1.41 -6.12
C GLY A 181 12.77 -1.96 -6.93
N CYS A 182 12.57 -2.93 -7.84
CA CYS A 182 13.65 -3.42 -8.69
C CYS A 182 14.05 -2.37 -9.73
N LEU A 183 13.11 -1.60 -10.27
CA LEU A 183 13.37 -0.48 -11.18
C LEU A 183 14.06 0.67 -10.43
N LEU A 184 13.64 0.95 -9.21
CA LEU A 184 14.28 1.94 -8.34
C LEU A 184 15.74 1.55 -8.04
N ALA A 185 16.02 0.27 -7.82
CA ALA A 185 17.38 -0.22 -7.62
C ALA A 185 18.27 0.03 -8.83
N ALA A 186 17.75 -0.22 -10.06
CA ALA A 186 18.48 0.08 -11.29
C ALA A 186 18.77 1.58 -11.45
N VAL A 187 17.80 2.45 -11.18
CA VAL A 187 17.98 3.91 -11.19
C VAL A 187 19.02 4.34 -10.16
N ARG A 188 18.93 3.85 -8.92
CA ARG A 188 19.88 4.18 -7.84
C ARG A 188 21.29 3.69 -8.10
N ALA A 189 21.47 2.60 -8.83
CA ALA A 189 22.80 2.14 -9.24
C ALA A 189 23.50 3.15 -10.15
N CYS A 190 22.75 3.94 -10.92
CA CYS A 190 23.29 4.98 -11.80
C CYS A 190 23.41 6.34 -11.10
N VAL A 191 22.48 6.69 -10.22
CA VAL A 191 22.40 8.00 -9.53
C VAL A 191 22.14 7.78 -8.02
N PRO A 192 23.12 7.27 -7.26
CA PRO A 192 22.94 6.85 -5.87
C PRO A 192 22.54 8.00 -4.94
N GLU A 193 23.01 9.22 -5.23
CA GLU A 193 22.76 10.42 -4.41
C GLU A 193 21.43 11.11 -4.70
N ALA A 194 20.67 10.67 -5.73
CA ALA A 194 19.37 11.27 -6.03
C ALA A 194 18.37 10.97 -4.88
N PRO A 195 17.90 12.01 -4.15
CA PRO A 195 16.91 11.80 -3.10
C PRO A 195 15.61 11.29 -3.70
N CYS A 196 15.04 10.25 -3.09
CA CYS A 196 13.79 9.63 -3.54
C CYS A 196 12.70 9.73 -2.48
N THR A 197 11.56 10.29 -2.84
CA THR A 197 10.35 10.26 -2.02
C THR A 197 9.51 9.04 -2.38
N VAL A 198 9.43 8.08 -1.46
CA VAL A 198 8.55 6.91 -1.58
C VAL A 198 7.22 7.20 -0.88
N ILE A 199 6.09 6.85 -1.51
CA ILE A 199 4.74 7.15 -1.00
C ILE A 199 4.04 5.92 -0.40
N GLY A 200 4.18 4.75 -1.02
CA GLY A 200 3.54 3.51 -0.60
C GLY A 200 4.02 2.98 0.76
N LYS A 201 3.33 1.98 1.26
CA LYS A 201 3.68 1.27 2.50
C LYS A 201 5.15 0.85 2.48
N PRO A 202 5.89 0.95 3.60
CA PRO A 202 5.46 1.31 4.96
C PRO A 202 5.42 2.82 5.26
N LYS A 203 5.52 3.69 4.25
CA LYS A 203 5.49 5.14 4.46
C LYS A 203 4.10 5.61 4.87
N PRO A 204 3.98 6.68 5.71
CA PRO A 204 2.73 7.06 6.35
C PRO A 204 1.64 7.52 5.37
N VAL A 205 2.03 8.13 4.26
CA VAL A 205 1.11 8.86 3.34
C VAL A 205 -0.08 8.02 2.89
N LEU A 206 0.14 6.73 2.59
CA LEU A 206 -0.92 5.86 2.10
C LEU A 206 -1.92 5.50 3.20
N TYR A 207 -1.44 5.26 4.42
CA TYR A 207 -2.30 5.02 5.59
C TYR A 207 -3.07 6.28 5.99
N GLU A 208 -2.40 7.43 6.03
CA GLU A 208 -3.02 8.73 6.34
C GLU A 208 -4.16 9.05 5.37
N GLU A 209 -3.99 8.76 4.08
CA GLU A 209 -5.07 8.93 3.10
C GLU A 209 -6.25 7.99 3.36
N ALA A 210 -5.99 6.73 3.73
CA ALA A 210 -7.05 5.79 4.10
C ALA A 210 -7.80 6.23 5.36
N LEU A 211 -7.09 6.64 6.40
CA LEU A 211 -7.65 7.15 7.65
C LEU A 211 -8.48 8.43 7.42
N ARG A 212 -7.98 9.34 6.58
CA ARG A 212 -8.71 10.54 6.19
C ARG A 212 -10.05 10.20 5.50
N ARG A 213 -10.05 9.21 4.60
CA ARG A 213 -11.30 8.75 3.94
C ARG A 213 -12.22 8.05 4.92
N ALA A 214 -11.68 7.33 5.90
CA ALA A 214 -12.44 6.67 6.95
C ALA A 214 -12.97 7.64 8.02
N GLY A 215 -12.42 8.85 8.11
CA GLY A 215 -12.78 9.83 9.12
C GLY A 215 -12.44 9.40 10.54
N CYS A 216 -11.32 8.68 10.72
CA CYS A 216 -10.89 8.19 12.03
C CYS A 216 -9.39 8.42 12.28
N SER A 217 -8.99 8.36 13.56
CA SER A 217 -7.60 8.41 13.99
C SER A 217 -6.91 7.04 13.84
N PRO A 218 -5.56 6.99 13.84
CA PRO A 218 -4.84 5.72 13.82
C PRO A 218 -5.26 4.75 14.94
N SER A 219 -5.49 5.25 16.17
CA SER A 219 -5.87 4.42 17.32
C SER A 219 -7.28 3.83 17.24
N GLU A 220 -8.12 4.31 16.30
CA GLU A 220 -9.48 3.80 16.07
C GLU A 220 -9.52 2.82 14.87
N ALA A 221 -8.39 2.62 14.18
CA ALA A 221 -8.27 1.77 13.02
C ALA A 221 -7.32 0.59 13.28
N ILE A 222 -7.45 -0.45 12.46
CA ILE A 222 -6.57 -1.60 12.48
C ILE A 222 -6.11 -1.91 11.05
N MET A 223 -4.82 -2.24 10.88
CA MET A 223 -4.28 -2.75 9.61
C MET A 223 -4.27 -4.26 9.61
N VAL A 224 -4.70 -4.86 8.51
CA VAL A 224 -4.61 -6.29 8.25
C VAL A 224 -3.77 -6.49 6.99
N GLY A 225 -2.69 -7.24 7.08
CA GLY A 225 -1.81 -7.49 5.93
C GLY A 225 -0.93 -8.69 6.12
N ASP A 226 -0.30 -9.15 5.05
CA ASP A 226 0.55 -10.35 5.04
C ASP A 226 2.06 -10.03 5.09
N ASN A 227 2.43 -8.77 4.93
CA ASN A 227 3.84 -8.35 4.88
C ASN A 227 4.25 -7.59 6.16
N PRO A 228 5.10 -8.21 7.03
CA PRO A 228 5.56 -7.54 8.25
C PRO A 228 6.30 -6.23 8.01
N ALA A 229 7.05 -6.13 6.90
CA ALA A 229 7.92 -4.99 6.61
C ALA A 229 7.16 -3.78 6.05
N THR A 230 6.03 -4.00 5.40
CA THR A 230 5.21 -2.93 4.82
C THR A 230 3.96 -2.67 5.65
N ASP A 231 3.10 -3.68 5.83
CA ASP A 231 1.79 -3.49 6.44
C ASP A 231 1.87 -3.26 7.95
N ILE A 232 2.56 -4.17 8.63
CA ILE A 232 2.61 -4.16 10.09
C ILE A 232 3.50 -3.04 10.61
N SER A 233 4.73 -2.95 10.10
CA SER A 233 5.67 -1.93 10.57
C SER A 233 5.17 -0.51 10.28
N GLY A 234 4.57 -0.27 9.11
CA GLY A 234 4.02 1.04 8.74
C GLY A 234 2.82 1.45 9.61
N ALA A 235 1.92 0.51 9.91
CA ALA A 235 0.79 0.75 10.81
C ALA A 235 1.23 1.07 12.24
N LEU A 236 2.13 0.25 12.80
CA LEU A 236 2.65 0.45 14.16
C LEU A 236 3.41 1.77 14.32
N LEU A 237 4.15 2.22 13.31
CA LEU A 237 4.83 3.52 13.33
C LEU A 237 3.85 4.71 13.42
N LEU A 238 2.61 4.54 12.98
CA LEU A 238 1.54 5.52 13.10
C LEU A 238 0.72 5.41 14.39
N GLY A 239 1.03 4.42 15.24
CA GLY A 239 0.23 4.11 16.44
C GLY A 239 -1.10 3.42 16.12
N MET A 240 -1.20 2.80 14.95
CA MET A 240 -2.34 1.98 14.55
C MET A 240 -2.09 0.52 14.95
N ASP A 241 -3.11 -0.17 15.41
CA ASP A 241 -3.06 -1.61 15.65
C ASP A 241 -2.92 -2.39 14.33
N ALA A 242 -2.32 -3.58 14.37
CA ALA A 242 -2.08 -4.36 13.16
C ALA A 242 -2.19 -5.87 13.40
N ILE A 243 -2.74 -6.59 12.43
CA ILE A 243 -2.85 -8.05 12.40
C ILE A 243 -2.08 -8.59 11.21
N LEU A 244 -1.12 -9.46 11.47
CA LEU A 244 -0.39 -10.20 10.45
C LEU A 244 -1.17 -11.45 10.06
N VAL A 245 -1.46 -11.62 8.77
CA VAL A 245 -2.18 -12.79 8.24
C VAL A 245 -1.32 -13.60 7.26
N GLY A 246 -1.78 -14.80 6.89
CA GLY A 246 -1.16 -15.62 5.86
C GLY A 246 -0.17 -16.66 6.39
N ARG A 247 0.85 -16.99 5.58
CA ARG A 247 1.77 -18.12 5.86
C ARG A 247 3.01 -17.73 6.67
N HIS A 248 3.10 -16.52 7.15
CA HIS A 248 4.25 -16.09 7.95
C HIS A 248 4.25 -16.79 9.32
N PRO A 249 5.43 -17.21 9.89
CA PRO A 249 5.48 -17.90 11.18
C PRO A 249 4.90 -17.12 12.36
N LEU A 250 4.84 -15.78 12.26
CA LEU A 250 4.27 -14.90 13.28
C LEU A 250 2.83 -14.46 12.95
N ALA A 251 2.19 -15.05 11.93
CA ALA A 251 0.83 -14.68 11.56
C ALA A 251 -0.16 -15.03 12.69
N GLU A 252 -1.08 -14.10 12.95
CA GLU A 252 -2.14 -14.22 13.97
C GLU A 252 -3.36 -14.94 13.42
N ALA A 253 -3.52 -14.98 12.09
CA ALA A 253 -4.57 -15.71 11.39
C ALA A 253 -4.06 -16.22 10.03
N GLY A 254 -4.54 -17.36 9.57
CA GLY A 254 -4.13 -17.97 8.29
C GLY A 254 -4.71 -17.25 7.07
N GLY A 255 -5.74 -16.42 7.25
CA GLY A 255 -6.36 -15.67 6.17
C GLY A 255 -7.70 -15.03 6.54
N PRO A 256 -8.41 -14.44 5.56
CA PRO A 256 -9.63 -13.67 5.78
C PRO A 256 -10.76 -14.43 6.51
N SER A 257 -10.86 -15.74 6.29
CA SER A 257 -11.90 -16.58 6.93
C SER A 257 -11.79 -16.66 8.45
N GLU A 258 -10.58 -16.56 9.00
CA GLU A 258 -10.31 -16.64 10.45
C GLU A 258 -10.48 -15.31 11.17
N LEU A 259 -10.65 -14.23 10.43
CA LEU A 259 -10.80 -12.87 10.99
C LEU A 259 -12.23 -12.52 11.43
N ILE A 260 -13.20 -13.35 11.06
CA ILE A 260 -14.63 -13.17 11.36
C ILE A 260 -15.23 -14.35 12.10
N ALA A 261 -14.38 -15.25 12.57
CA ALA A 261 -14.77 -16.44 13.32
C ALA A 261 -15.11 -16.12 14.79
#